data_60ed25b65702ca4eb4c2e1df58829eba
#
_entry.id   60ed25b65702ca4eb4c2e1df58829eba
#
_cell.length_a   1.000
_cell.length_b   1.000
_cell.length_c   1.000
_cell.angle_alpha   90.00
_cell.angle_beta   90.00
_cell.angle_gamma   90.00
#
_symmetry.space_group_name_H-M   'P 1'
#
loop_
_entity.id
_entity.type
_entity.pdbx_description
1 polymer ?
#
loop_
_entity_poly.entity_id
_entity_poly.type
_entity_poly.pdbx_seq_one_letter_code
_entity_poly.pdbx_strand_id
1 'polypeptide(L)'
;LRSLQCPDQALVGLIGPNGSGKSTLVRVMSGIIRPDEGSIELRDRPLLDMSRNEIARTVAVVPQESHFFLDFSCLDIVLMGRNPYLRRFQSETEEDYEVAMNAMRVTDTVHLKERGINEISGGEKQRVVIARALAQRPKVLLLDEPTAHLDIDHEVEIFDLLKRLNGEGLTILVVSHDVNVAAEYCGRILLMVKGKIAAEGTPEDVITPQILRSVYGARIVVGKNPGTGAPHVLLAHEEGGDGDEKSS
;
A
#
# COMPACT_ATOMS: atom_id res chain seq x y z
N LEU A 1 -5.73 -5.59 -20.45
CA LEU A 1 -5.87 -6.10 -19.06
C LEU A 1 -7.20 -6.86 -18.97
N ARG A 2 -7.19 -8.06 -18.38
CA ARG A 2 -8.43 -8.66 -17.88
C ARG A 2 -8.97 -7.73 -16.79
N SER A 3 -10.30 -7.68 -16.58
CA SER A 3 -10.90 -6.86 -15.53
C SER A 3 -10.29 -7.24 -14.17
N LEU A 4 -9.80 -6.25 -13.46
CA LEU A 4 -9.30 -6.38 -12.09
C LEU A 4 -10.40 -5.87 -11.17
N GLN A 5 -10.77 -6.64 -10.17
CA GLN A 5 -11.74 -6.23 -9.16
C GLN A 5 -11.05 -6.18 -7.79
N CYS A 6 -11.22 -5.06 -7.10
CA CYS A 6 -10.88 -4.93 -5.69
C CYS A 6 -12.21 -4.98 -4.92
N PRO A 7 -12.51 -6.06 -4.19
CA PRO A 7 -13.73 -6.16 -3.42
C PRO A 7 -13.83 -5.06 -2.36
N ASP A 8 -15.03 -4.60 -2.07
CA ASP A 8 -15.26 -3.70 -0.94
C ASP A 8 -14.77 -4.34 0.36
N GLN A 9 -14.17 -3.54 1.23
CA GLN A 9 -13.63 -3.95 2.53
C GLN A 9 -12.54 -5.04 2.45
N ALA A 10 -11.85 -5.17 1.32
CA ALA A 10 -10.71 -6.08 1.19
C ALA A 10 -9.39 -5.36 1.48
N LEU A 11 -8.44 -6.09 2.06
CA LEU A 11 -7.02 -5.73 2.10
C LEU A 11 -6.32 -6.54 1.01
N VAL A 12 -5.93 -5.85 -0.07
CA VAL A 12 -5.37 -6.44 -1.28
C VAL A 12 -3.90 -6.09 -1.40
N GLY A 13 -3.04 -7.09 -1.52
CA GLY A 13 -1.61 -6.93 -1.80
C GLY A 13 -1.34 -6.95 -3.31
N LEU A 14 -0.70 -5.91 -3.83
CA LEU A 14 -0.19 -5.87 -5.20
C LEU A 14 1.32 -6.10 -5.17
N ILE A 15 1.75 -7.27 -5.61
CA ILE A 15 3.15 -7.69 -5.62
C ILE A 15 3.67 -7.87 -7.06
N GLY A 16 4.98 -7.97 -7.20
CA GLY A 16 5.62 -8.23 -8.50
C GLY A 16 6.99 -7.58 -8.61
N PRO A 17 7.79 -7.95 -9.61
CA PRO A 17 9.13 -7.42 -9.83
C PRO A 17 9.15 -5.90 -10.00
N ASN A 18 10.31 -5.29 -9.77
CA ASN A 18 10.52 -3.88 -10.10
C ASN A 18 10.26 -3.64 -11.60
N GLY A 19 9.64 -2.50 -11.90
CA GLY A 19 9.26 -2.17 -13.29
C GLY A 19 8.06 -2.95 -13.84
N SER A 20 7.35 -3.75 -13.03
CA SER A 20 6.15 -4.46 -13.50
C SER A 20 4.94 -3.54 -13.75
N GLY A 21 4.98 -2.27 -13.30
CA GLY A 21 3.93 -1.28 -13.52
C GLY A 21 3.01 -1.04 -12.31
N LYS A 22 3.36 -1.52 -11.11
CA LYS A 22 2.55 -1.38 -9.88
C LYS A 22 2.19 0.06 -9.56
N SER A 23 3.19 0.95 -9.46
CA SER A 23 2.98 2.38 -9.19
C SER A 23 2.17 3.08 -10.29
N THR A 24 2.36 2.67 -11.56
CA THR A 24 1.54 3.17 -12.66
C THR A 24 0.08 2.77 -12.48
N LEU A 25 -0.18 1.52 -12.11
CA LEU A 25 -1.54 1.05 -11.83
C LEU A 25 -2.18 1.84 -10.69
N VAL A 26 -1.46 2.09 -9.58
CA VAL A 26 -1.93 2.94 -8.47
C VAL A 26 -2.30 4.34 -8.96
N ARG A 27 -1.45 4.97 -9.80
CA ARG A 27 -1.73 6.31 -10.36
C ARG A 27 -2.93 6.32 -11.31
N VAL A 28 -3.13 5.25 -12.05
CA VAL A 28 -4.30 5.07 -12.94
C VAL A 28 -5.57 4.87 -12.10
N MET A 29 -5.53 4.01 -11.07
CA MET A 29 -6.66 3.75 -10.16
C MET A 29 -7.05 4.99 -9.34
N SER A 30 -6.12 5.88 -9.04
CA SER A 30 -6.38 7.14 -8.31
C SER A 30 -6.86 8.28 -9.22
N GLY A 31 -6.94 8.06 -10.54
CA GLY A 31 -7.31 9.09 -11.50
C GLY A 31 -6.24 10.15 -11.77
N ILE A 32 -5.00 9.96 -11.27
CA ILE A 32 -3.86 10.84 -11.56
C ILE A 32 -3.44 10.70 -13.03
N ILE A 33 -3.44 9.46 -13.53
CA ILE A 33 -3.15 9.14 -14.93
C ILE A 33 -4.43 8.59 -15.58
N ARG A 34 -4.78 9.13 -16.75
CA ARG A 34 -5.89 8.61 -17.54
C ARG A 34 -5.44 7.34 -18.26
N PRO A 35 -6.21 6.23 -18.24
CA PRO A 35 -5.89 5.06 -19.02
C PRO A 35 -6.03 5.36 -20.53
N ASP A 36 -5.12 4.83 -21.34
CA ASP A 36 -5.21 4.92 -22.81
C ASP A 36 -6.34 4.04 -23.35
N GLU A 37 -6.55 2.87 -22.71
CA GLU A 37 -7.59 1.90 -23.07
C GLU A 37 -8.24 1.30 -21.82
N GLY A 38 -9.51 0.91 -21.94
CA GLY A 38 -10.27 0.32 -20.87
C GLY A 38 -10.97 1.36 -19.99
N SER A 39 -11.58 0.89 -18.91
CA SER A 39 -12.29 1.71 -17.93
C SER A 39 -11.89 1.36 -16.51
N ILE A 40 -12.04 2.32 -15.61
CA ILE A 40 -11.95 2.12 -14.17
C ILE A 40 -13.29 2.52 -13.61
N GLU A 41 -13.85 1.66 -12.81
CA GLU A 41 -15.11 1.89 -12.12
C GLU A 41 -14.87 1.93 -10.62
N LEU A 42 -15.47 2.91 -9.98
CA LEU A 42 -15.51 3.05 -8.54
C LEU A 42 -16.97 2.98 -8.10
N ARG A 43 -17.36 1.85 -7.48
CA ARG A 43 -18.74 1.56 -7.09
C ARG A 43 -19.73 1.73 -8.26
N ASP A 44 -19.49 0.98 -9.32
CA ASP A 44 -20.32 0.92 -10.53
C ASP A 44 -20.42 2.26 -11.29
N ARG A 45 -19.57 3.25 -10.94
CA ARG A 45 -19.50 4.54 -11.64
C ARG A 45 -18.15 4.68 -12.30
N PRO A 46 -18.07 4.98 -13.62
CA PRO A 46 -16.82 5.22 -14.31
C PRO A 46 -16.04 6.37 -13.67
N LEU A 47 -14.76 6.14 -13.39
CA LEU A 47 -13.89 7.15 -12.77
C LEU A 47 -13.77 8.41 -13.63
N LEU A 48 -13.85 8.26 -14.95
CA LEU A 48 -13.79 9.37 -15.90
C LEU A 48 -14.99 10.32 -15.82
N ASP A 49 -16.13 9.86 -15.29
CA ASP A 49 -17.34 10.64 -15.09
C ASP A 49 -17.37 11.35 -13.73
N MET A 50 -16.33 11.17 -12.93
CA MET A 50 -16.18 11.81 -11.64
C MET A 50 -15.28 13.04 -11.73
N SER A 51 -15.64 14.10 -11.00
CA SER A 51 -14.75 15.23 -10.80
C SER A 51 -13.54 14.84 -9.94
N ARG A 52 -12.43 15.59 -10.07
CA ARG A 52 -11.24 15.36 -9.24
C ARG A 52 -11.55 15.42 -7.74
N ASN A 53 -12.44 16.29 -7.31
CA ASN A 53 -12.85 16.38 -5.91
C ASN A 53 -13.67 15.17 -5.46
N GLU A 54 -14.57 14.64 -6.30
CA GLU A 54 -15.32 13.41 -5.98
C GLU A 54 -14.36 12.22 -5.83
N ILE A 55 -13.39 12.09 -6.74
CA ILE A 55 -12.35 11.04 -6.65
C ILE A 55 -11.57 11.22 -5.35
N ALA A 56 -11.05 12.44 -5.08
CA ALA A 56 -10.23 12.71 -3.90
C ALA A 56 -11.00 12.56 -2.56
N ARG A 57 -12.32 12.69 -2.54
CA ARG A 57 -13.16 12.38 -1.36
C ARG A 57 -13.43 10.88 -1.18
N THR A 58 -13.09 10.08 -2.16
CA THR A 58 -13.39 8.63 -2.13
C THR A 58 -12.12 7.79 -2.12
N VAL A 59 -11.10 8.20 -2.84
CA VAL A 59 -9.82 7.51 -2.97
C VAL A 59 -8.71 8.39 -2.40
N ALA A 60 -7.98 7.88 -1.41
CA ALA A 60 -6.77 8.51 -0.93
C ALA A 60 -5.54 7.70 -1.35
N VAL A 61 -4.42 8.40 -1.54
CA VAL A 61 -3.16 7.80 -1.97
C VAL A 61 -2.05 8.13 -0.97
N VAL A 62 -1.34 7.11 -0.54
CA VAL A 62 -0.07 7.20 0.18
C VAL A 62 1.03 6.86 -0.84
N PRO A 63 1.82 7.84 -1.30
CA PRO A 63 2.89 7.58 -2.27
C PRO A 63 4.10 6.91 -1.59
N GLN A 64 4.95 6.29 -2.39
CA GLN A 64 6.19 5.64 -1.92
C GLN A 64 7.11 6.63 -1.20
N GLU A 65 7.26 7.84 -1.74
CA GLU A 65 8.07 8.89 -1.16
C GLU A 65 7.26 10.17 -0.96
N SER A 66 7.44 10.80 0.18
CA SER A 66 6.86 12.10 0.50
C SER A 66 7.97 13.07 0.88
N HIS A 67 8.33 13.94 -0.07
CA HIS A 67 9.31 14.99 0.17
C HIS A 67 8.60 16.29 0.56
N PHE A 68 8.98 16.83 1.69
CA PHE A 68 8.48 18.11 2.18
C PHE A 68 9.64 19.10 2.17
N PHE A 69 9.59 20.08 1.27
CA PHE A 69 10.63 21.09 1.10
C PHE A 69 10.52 22.25 2.11
N LEU A 70 9.38 22.36 2.77
CA LEU A 70 9.11 23.37 3.78
C LEU A 70 8.91 22.71 5.13
N ASP A 71 9.21 23.44 6.20
CA ASP A 71 9.05 22.98 7.58
C ASP A 71 7.60 23.20 8.05
N PHE A 72 6.71 22.37 7.51
CA PHE A 72 5.33 22.28 8.00
C PHE A 72 5.30 21.47 9.29
N SER A 73 4.40 21.83 10.19
CA SER A 73 4.07 20.96 11.33
C SER A 73 3.41 19.66 10.85
N CYS A 74 3.49 18.61 11.65
CA CYS A 74 2.79 17.36 11.34
C CYS A 74 1.27 17.58 11.23
N LEU A 75 0.70 18.49 12.02
CA LEU A 75 -0.72 18.84 11.93
C LEU A 75 -1.05 19.53 10.60
N ASP A 76 -0.20 20.46 10.13
CA ASP A 76 -0.39 21.12 8.83
C ASP A 76 -0.42 20.10 7.69
N ILE A 77 0.49 19.11 7.73
CA ILE A 77 0.53 18.02 6.75
C ILE A 77 -0.77 17.22 6.77
N VAL A 78 -1.30 16.89 7.96
CA VAL A 78 -2.56 16.13 8.06
C VAL A 78 -3.75 16.96 7.59
N LEU A 79 -3.79 18.26 7.91
CA LEU A 79 -4.82 19.20 7.45
C LEU A 79 -4.85 19.33 5.92
N MET A 80 -3.72 19.17 5.20
CA MET A 80 -3.72 19.11 3.73
C MET A 80 -4.63 18.01 3.18
N GLY A 81 -4.92 16.96 3.98
CA GLY A 81 -5.91 15.93 3.63
C GLY A 81 -7.33 16.47 3.53
N ARG A 82 -7.62 17.66 4.07
CA ARG A 82 -8.93 18.29 4.01
C ARG A 82 -9.16 19.12 2.74
N ASN A 83 -8.09 19.36 1.92
CA ASN A 83 -8.19 20.16 0.69
C ASN A 83 -9.38 19.82 -0.22
N PRO A 84 -9.81 18.56 -0.43
CA PRO A 84 -10.96 18.25 -1.27
C PRO A 84 -12.29 18.78 -0.75
N TYR A 85 -12.36 19.21 0.52
CA TYR A 85 -13.56 19.74 1.17
C TYR A 85 -13.58 21.25 1.22
N LEU A 86 -12.42 21.90 1.08
CA LEU A 86 -12.29 23.35 1.13
C LEU A 86 -12.67 23.98 -0.21
N ARG A 87 -13.30 25.15 -0.15
CA ARG A 87 -13.50 26.02 -1.31
C ARG A 87 -12.24 26.84 -1.56
N ARG A 88 -12.13 27.38 -2.77
CA ARG A 88 -11.01 28.24 -3.12
C ARG A 88 -10.89 29.42 -2.14
N PHE A 89 -9.71 29.58 -1.52
CA PHE A 89 -9.42 30.58 -0.48
C PHE A 89 -10.19 30.43 0.83
N GLN A 90 -10.75 29.27 1.10
CA GLN A 90 -11.34 28.97 2.40
C GLN A 90 -10.27 28.43 3.33
N SER A 91 -10.21 28.96 4.53
CA SER A 91 -9.42 28.38 5.64
C SER A 91 -10.11 27.13 6.19
N GLU A 92 -9.35 26.28 6.84
CA GLU A 92 -9.82 25.11 7.56
C GLU A 92 -10.82 25.51 8.65
N THR A 93 -11.85 24.70 8.81
CA THR A 93 -12.87 24.86 9.84
C THR A 93 -12.53 24.07 11.09
N GLU A 94 -13.23 24.29 12.19
CA GLU A 94 -13.10 23.49 13.40
C GLU A 94 -13.37 22.01 13.14
N GLU A 95 -14.34 21.67 12.27
CA GLU A 95 -14.58 20.30 11.83
C GLU A 95 -13.35 19.70 11.12
N ASP A 96 -12.65 20.46 10.29
CA ASP A 96 -11.46 19.97 9.58
C ASP A 96 -10.33 19.66 10.58
N TYR A 97 -10.15 20.51 11.60
CA TYR A 97 -9.21 20.26 12.70
C TYR A 97 -9.58 19.00 13.49
N GLU A 98 -10.85 18.81 13.83
CA GLU A 98 -11.31 17.59 14.52
C GLU A 98 -11.05 16.34 13.70
N VAL A 99 -11.31 16.38 12.39
CA VAL A 99 -11.03 15.26 11.48
C VAL A 99 -9.54 14.97 11.42
N ALA A 100 -8.70 15.99 11.28
CA ALA A 100 -7.25 15.83 11.26
C ALA A 100 -6.74 15.24 12.58
N MET A 101 -7.20 15.76 13.72
CA MET A 101 -6.84 15.23 15.03
C MET A 101 -7.30 13.79 15.24
N ASN A 102 -8.47 13.42 14.71
CA ASN A 102 -8.93 12.03 14.77
C ASN A 102 -8.04 11.11 13.92
N ALA A 103 -7.68 11.54 12.72
CA ALA A 103 -6.73 10.79 11.86
C ALA A 103 -5.37 10.61 12.57
N MET A 104 -4.88 11.64 13.26
CA MET A 104 -3.64 11.56 14.05
C MET A 104 -3.78 10.59 15.26
N ARG A 105 -4.95 10.52 15.90
CA ARG A 105 -5.20 9.52 16.98
C ARG A 105 -5.16 8.11 16.43
N VAL A 106 -5.80 7.87 15.30
CA VAL A 106 -5.85 6.56 14.63
C VAL A 106 -4.45 6.06 14.26
N THR A 107 -3.54 6.97 13.88
CA THR A 107 -2.17 6.65 13.49
C THR A 107 -1.13 6.82 14.62
N ASP A 108 -1.58 7.10 15.84
CA ASP A 108 -0.72 7.36 17.01
C ASP A 108 0.34 8.45 16.77
N THR A 109 -0.09 9.58 16.18
CA THR A 109 0.81 10.71 15.84
C THR A 109 0.44 12.03 16.52
N VAL A 110 -0.55 12.04 17.45
CA VAL A 110 -1.00 13.26 18.13
C VAL A 110 0.11 13.98 18.87
N HIS A 111 1.04 13.22 19.48
CA HIS A 111 2.19 13.77 20.21
C HIS A 111 3.19 14.52 19.32
N LEU A 112 3.08 14.34 18.00
CA LEU A 112 3.93 14.98 16.98
C LEU A 112 3.31 16.23 16.37
N LYS A 113 2.06 16.60 16.73
CA LYS A 113 1.26 17.59 16.00
C LYS A 113 1.96 18.93 15.74
N GLU A 114 2.80 19.39 16.69
CA GLU A 114 3.51 20.69 16.63
C GLU A 114 4.96 20.53 16.11
N ARG A 115 5.45 19.29 15.94
CA ARG A 115 6.79 19.04 15.44
C ARG A 115 6.86 19.23 13.94
N GLY A 116 8.00 19.71 13.46
CA GLY A 116 8.30 19.78 12.03
C GLY A 116 8.35 18.39 11.40
N ILE A 117 7.75 18.23 10.22
CA ILE A 117 7.71 16.93 9.51
C ILE A 117 9.11 16.40 9.16
N ASN A 118 10.11 17.26 9.08
CA ASN A 118 11.48 16.88 8.80
C ASN A 118 12.30 16.60 10.08
N GLU A 119 11.71 16.75 11.28
CA GLU A 119 12.34 16.53 12.58
C GLU A 119 11.98 15.19 13.22
N ILE A 120 11.16 14.40 12.56
CA ILE A 120 10.64 13.12 13.05
C ILE A 120 11.26 11.93 12.30
N SER A 121 11.19 10.73 12.89
CA SER A 121 11.70 9.49 12.29
C SER A 121 10.95 9.10 11.01
N GLY A 122 11.54 8.21 10.21
CA GLY A 122 10.91 7.70 9.00
C GLY A 122 9.57 7.02 9.26
N GLY A 123 9.48 6.18 10.29
CA GLY A 123 8.23 5.51 10.68
C GLY A 123 7.16 6.48 11.17
N GLU A 124 7.52 7.48 12.00
CA GLU A 124 6.63 8.55 12.42
C GLU A 124 6.13 9.36 11.22
N LYS A 125 7.01 9.73 10.31
CA LYS A 125 6.67 10.45 9.07
C LYS A 125 5.68 9.67 8.24
N GLN A 126 5.89 8.37 8.09
CA GLN A 126 4.98 7.51 7.34
C GLN A 126 3.59 7.46 7.98
N ARG A 127 3.50 7.34 9.32
CA ARG A 127 2.22 7.41 10.05
C ARG A 127 1.52 8.76 9.88
N VAL A 128 2.26 9.87 9.86
CA VAL A 128 1.70 11.21 9.57
C VAL A 128 1.17 11.30 8.13
N VAL A 129 1.88 10.72 7.15
CA VAL A 129 1.41 10.67 5.75
C VAL A 129 0.15 9.80 5.60
N ILE A 130 0.06 8.70 6.35
CA ILE A 130 -1.17 7.90 6.42
C ILE A 130 -2.30 8.70 7.10
N ALA A 131 -2.02 9.43 8.19
CA ALA A 131 -2.99 10.31 8.84
C ALA A 131 -3.55 11.36 7.85
N ARG A 132 -2.68 11.98 7.03
CA ARG A 132 -3.10 12.89 5.95
C ARG A 132 -4.09 12.21 4.98
N ALA A 133 -3.80 10.98 4.57
CA ALA A 133 -4.68 10.23 3.70
C ALA A 133 -6.03 9.90 4.38
N LEU A 134 -6.02 9.53 5.66
CA LEU A 134 -7.23 9.26 6.43
C LEU A 134 -8.07 10.51 6.70
N ALA A 135 -7.45 11.70 6.81
CA ALA A 135 -8.15 12.98 6.95
C ALA A 135 -9.04 13.31 5.74
N GLN A 136 -8.82 12.71 4.57
CA GLN A 136 -9.74 12.76 3.44
C GLN A 136 -11.04 11.98 3.66
N ARG A 137 -11.15 11.19 4.75
CA ARG A 137 -12.28 10.25 4.98
C ARG A 137 -12.52 9.34 3.77
N PRO A 138 -11.48 8.66 3.24
CA PRO A 138 -11.60 7.88 2.02
C PRO A 138 -12.42 6.61 2.25
N LYS A 139 -12.91 6.03 1.16
CA LYS A 139 -13.49 4.66 1.13
C LYS A 139 -12.49 3.64 0.58
N VAL A 140 -11.53 4.12 -0.19
CA VAL A 140 -10.44 3.32 -0.75
C VAL A 140 -9.12 4.00 -0.41
N LEU A 141 -8.18 3.26 0.15
CA LEU A 141 -6.82 3.70 0.43
C LEU A 141 -5.86 2.92 -0.46
N LEU A 142 -5.11 3.63 -1.28
CA LEU A 142 -4.08 3.08 -2.15
C LEU A 142 -2.71 3.45 -1.56
N LEU A 143 -1.87 2.45 -1.28
CA LEU A 143 -0.53 2.68 -0.74
C LEU A 143 0.50 2.11 -1.71
N ASP A 144 1.47 2.94 -2.08
CA ASP A 144 2.56 2.55 -2.98
C ASP A 144 3.84 2.36 -2.15
N GLU A 145 4.17 1.12 -1.81
CA GLU A 145 5.34 0.71 -1.01
C GLU A 145 5.48 1.50 0.31
N PRO A 146 4.44 1.50 1.19
CA PRO A 146 4.40 2.38 2.36
C PRO A 146 5.46 2.08 3.42
N THR A 147 6.12 0.94 3.35
CA THR A 147 7.15 0.51 4.32
C THR A 147 8.56 0.50 3.72
N ALA A 148 8.72 1.03 2.49
CA ALA A 148 10.03 1.14 1.87
C ALA A 148 10.98 1.95 2.78
N HIS A 149 12.17 1.39 3.07
CA HIS A 149 13.21 2.00 3.91
C HIS A 149 12.86 2.13 5.41
N LEU A 150 11.85 1.42 5.89
CA LEU A 150 11.55 1.32 7.33
C LEU A 150 12.17 0.06 7.93
N ASP A 151 12.45 0.14 9.22
CA ASP A 151 12.86 -1.03 10.02
C ASP A 151 11.70 -2.00 10.19
N ILE A 152 11.99 -3.24 10.50
CA ILE A 152 11.01 -4.33 10.64
C ILE A 152 9.90 -3.97 11.64
N ASP A 153 10.24 -3.36 12.78
CA ASP A 153 9.27 -2.97 13.80
C ASP A 153 8.25 -1.97 13.25
N HIS A 154 8.73 -0.94 12.54
CA HIS A 154 7.86 0.06 11.92
C HIS A 154 7.04 -0.51 10.75
N GLU A 155 7.60 -1.49 10.00
CA GLU A 155 6.85 -2.18 8.96
C GLU A 155 5.66 -2.94 9.55
N VAL A 156 5.88 -3.71 10.62
CA VAL A 156 4.83 -4.43 11.35
C VAL A 156 3.76 -3.46 11.87
N GLU A 157 4.16 -2.35 12.52
CA GLU A 157 3.22 -1.33 13.01
C GLU A 157 2.33 -0.75 11.90
N ILE A 158 2.90 -0.49 10.71
CA ILE A 158 2.14 0.01 9.57
C ILE A 158 1.14 -1.03 9.07
N PHE A 159 1.55 -2.29 8.89
CA PHE A 159 0.65 -3.34 8.42
C PHE A 159 -0.44 -3.69 9.44
N ASP A 160 -0.14 -3.67 10.74
CA ASP A 160 -1.13 -3.81 11.81
C ASP A 160 -2.16 -2.67 11.78
N LEU A 161 -1.71 -1.42 11.55
CA LEU A 161 -2.58 -0.28 11.34
C LEU A 161 -3.50 -0.51 10.11
N LEU A 162 -2.95 -0.95 8.97
CA LEU A 162 -3.73 -1.21 7.77
C LEU A 162 -4.76 -2.32 7.98
N LYS A 163 -4.38 -3.40 8.67
CA LYS A 163 -5.28 -4.51 9.02
C LYS A 163 -6.44 -4.05 9.91
N ARG A 164 -6.15 -3.21 10.92
CA ARG A 164 -7.18 -2.62 11.78
C ARG A 164 -8.14 -1.74 10.98
N LEU A 165 -7.62 -0.82 10.14
CA LEU A 165 -8.43 0.05 9.29
C LEU A 165 -9.31 -0.72 8.31
N ASN A 166 -8.77 -1.81 7.77
CA ASN A 166 -9.56 -2.71 6.93
C ASN A 166 -10.69 -3.39 7.71
N GLY A 167 -10.42 -3.85 8.95
CA GLY A 167 -11.45 -4.38 9.86
C GLY A 167 -12.54 -3.37 10.21
N GLU A 168 -12.26 -2.07 10.14
CA GLU A 168 -13.22 -0.97 10.31
C GLU A 168 -13.98 -0.64 9.01
N GLY A 169 -13.75 -1.39 7.93
CA GLY A 169 -14.49 -1.30 6.67
C GLY A 169 -13.80 -0.50 5.56
N LEU A 170 -12.54 -0.10 5.74
CA LEU A 170 -11.79 0.59 4.70
C LEU A 170 -11.29 -0.44 3.66
N THR A 171 -11.54 -0.17 2.37
CA THR A 171 -10.94 -0.93 1.28
C THR A 171 -9.51 -0.47 1.08
N ILE A 172 -8.55 -1.40 1.07
CA ILE A 172 -7.13 -1.06 1.00
C ILE A 172 -6.46 -1.87 -0.11
N LEU A 173 -5.70 -1.17 -0.96
CA LEU A 173 -4.75 -1.80 -1.87
C LEU A 173 -3.35 -1.31 -1.50
N VAL A 174 -2.48 -2.25 -1.13
CA VAL A 174 -1.08 -1.96 -0.78
C VAL A 174 -0.14 -2.61 -1.77
N VAL A 175 0.72 -1.80 -2.36
CA VAL A 175 1.87 -2.29 -3.14
C VAL A 175 2.96 -2.68 -2.15
N SER A 176 3.46 -3.89 -2.26
CA SER A 176 4.61 -4.35 -1.49
C SER A 176 5.63 -5.06 -2.41
N HIS A 177 6.90 -4.88 -2.10
CA HIS A 177 7.98 -5.70 -2.67
C HIS A 177 8.27 -6.92 -1.81
N ASP A 178 7.83 -6.92 -0.54
CA ASP A 178 7.94 -8.08 0.35
C ASP A 178 6.72 -9.00 0.19
N VAL A 179 7.00 -10.18 -0.39
CA VAL A 179 5.97 -11.20 -0.64
C VAL A 179 5.48 -11.82 0.67
N ASN A 180 6.37 -11.94 1.68
CA ASN A 180 6.02 -12.56 2.95
C ASN A 180 5.09 -11.67 3.76
N VAL A 181 5.38 -10.37 3.81
CA VAL A 181 4.51 -9.40 4.48
C VAL A 181 3.14 -9.34 3.79
N ALA A 182 3.12 -9.31 2.44
CA ALA A 182 1.86 -9.35 1.71
C ALA A 182 1.06 -10.64 1.99
N ALA A 183 1.74 -11.81 2.09
CA ALA A 183 1.11 -13.08 2.42
C ALA A 183 0.49 -13.10 3.81
N GLU A 184 1.13 -12.44 4.77
CA GLU A 184 0.73 -12.44 6.17
C GLU A 184 -0.49 -11.54 6.44
N TYR A 185 -0.55 -10.40 5.76
CA TYR A 185 -1.54 -9.37 6.07
C TYR A 185 -2.71 -9.29 5.08
N CYS A 186 -2.48 -9.63 3.82
CA CYS A 186 -3.47 -9.42 2.78
C CYS A 186 -4.34 -10.68 2.56
N GLY A 187 -5.65 -10.50 2.54
CA GLY A 187 -6.58 -11.59 2.23
C GLY A 187 -6.64 -11.94 0.73
N ARG A 188 -6.09 -11.08 -0.13
CA ARG A 188 -6.04 -11.28 -1.58
C ARG A 188 -4.73 -10.71 -2.12
N ILE A 189 -4.11 -11.44 -3.04
CA ILE A 189 -2.87 -11.05 -3.70
C ILE A 189 -3.11 -10.90 -5.21
N LEU A 190 -2.54 -9.84 -5.75
CA LEU A 190 -2.42 -9.57 -7.18
C LEU A 190 -0.94 -9.62 -7.56
N LEU A 191 -0.54 -10.55 -8.39
CA LEU A 191 0.84 -10.64 -8.88
C LEU A 191 0.93 -10.00 -10.26
N MET A 192 1.67 -8.91 -10.35
CA MET A 192 1.82 -8.13 -11.57
C MET A 192 3.18 -8.35 -12.22
N VAL A 193 3.17 -8.66 -13.55
CA VAL A 193 4.38 -8.90 -14.34
C VAL A 193 4.23 -8.19 -15.68
N LYS A 194 5.21 -7.34 -16.03
CA LYS A 194 5.25 -6.63 -17.34
C LYS A 194 3.91 -5.99 -17.72
N GLY A 195 3.28 -5.27 -16.79
CA GLY A 195 2.03 -4.58 -17.03
C GLY A 195 0.76 -5.44 -17.04
N LYS A 196 0.85 -6.73 -16.68
CA LYS A 196 -0.28 -7.66 -16.67
C LYS A 196 -0.39 -8.34 -15.31
N ILE A 197 -1.62 -8.66 -14.91
CA ILE A 197 -1.87 -9.54 -13.76
C ILE A 197 -1.58 -10.98 -14.21
N ALA A 198 -0.53 -11.54 -13.65
CA ALA A 198 -0.09 -12.91 -13.94
C ALA A 198 -0.84 -13.95 -13.09
N ALA A 199 -1.16 -13.59 -11.85
CA ALA A 199 -1.96 -14.42 -10.93
C ALA A 199 -2.73 -13.53 -9.97
N GLU A 200 -3.89 -14.00 -9.52
CA GLU A 200 -4.71 -13.38 -8.48
C GLU A 200 -5.44 -14.45 -7.68
N GLY A 201 -5.62 -14.22 -6.39
CA GLY A 201 -6.30 -15.16 -5.49
C GLY A 201 -5.95 -14.90 -4.03
N THR A 202 -6.16 -15.89 -3.18
CA THR A 202 -5.65 -15.89 -1.80
C THR A 202 -4.11 -15.97 -1.80
N PRO A 203 -3.44 -15.67 -0.69
CA PRO A 203 -2.01 -15.89 -0.59
C PRO A 203 -1.58 -17.31 -1.00
N GLU A 204 -2.36 -18.33 -0.61
CA GLU A 204 -2.09 -19.74 -0.91
C GLU A 204 -2.21 -20.04 -2.42
N ASP A 205 -3.12 -19.36 -3.12
CA ASP A 205 -3.32 -19.55 -4.56
C ASP A 205 -2.19 -18.94 -5.39
N VAL A 206 -1.65 -17.81 -4.94
CA VAL A 206 -0.69 -16.99 -5.69
C VAL A 206 0.76 -17.28 -5.31
N ILE A 207 1.02 -17.47 -4.02
CA ILE A 207 2.38 -17.68 -3.49
C ILE A 207 2.70 -19.18 -3.52
N THR A 208 2.91 -19.67 -4.72
CA THR A 208 3.30 -21.08 -4.98
C THR A 208 4.67 -21.15 -5.62
N PRO A 209 5.42 -22.25 -5.42
CA PRO A 209 6.74 -22.41 -6.05
C PRO A 209 6.68 -22.26 -7.58
N GLN A 210 5.64 -22.77 -8.21
CA GLN A 210 5.47 -22.75 -9.67
C GLN A 210 5.31 -21.32 -10.19
N ILE A 211 4.39 -20.56 -9.58
CA ILE A 211 4.11 -19.18 -10.00
C ILE A 211 5.33 -18.30 -9.73
N LEU A 212 5.90 -18.36 -8.53
CA LEU A 212 7.01 -17.48 -8.15
C LEU A 212 8.28 -17.78 -8.98
N ARG A 213 8.59 -19.05 -9.26
CA ARG A 213 9.71 -19.41 -10.14
C ARG A 213 9.53 -18.88 -11.56
N SER A 214 8.30 -18.92 -12.09
CA SER A 214 8.02 -18.41 -13.45
C SER A 214 8.21 -16.89 -13.55
N VAL A 215 8.03 -16.16 -12.44
CA VAL A 215 8.09 -14.69 -12.39
C VAL A 215 9.48 -14.18 -12.01
N TYR A 216 10.07 -14.74 -10.96
CA TYR A 216 11.33 -14.26 -10.40
C TYR A 216 12.55 -15.02 -10.89
N GLY A 217 12.36 -16.17 -11.55
CA GLY A 217 13.46 -17.01 -12.06
C GLY A 217 14.40 -17.54 -10.99
N ALA A 218 14.10 -17.27 -9.71
CA ALA A 218 14.95 -17.60 -8.59
C ALA A 218 14.64 -18.99 -8.04
N ARG A 219 15.62 -19.57 -7.34
CA ARG A 219 15.42 -20.77 -6.55
C ARG A 219 14.65 -20.45 -5.31
N ILE A 220 13.35 -20.65 -5.39
CA ILE A 220 12.39 -20.32 -4.34
C ILE A 220 11.79 -21.60 -3.80
N VAL A 221 11.77 -21.69 -2.48
CA VAL A 221 11.00 -22.67 -1.71
C VAL A 221 9.88 -21.91 -1.03
N VAL A 222 8.69 -22.46 -1.06
CA VAL A 222 7.54 -21.93 -0.33
C VAL A 222 7.22 -22.90 0.80
N GLY A 223 7.38 -22.43 2.01
CA GLY A 223 6.99 -23.08 3.25
C GLY A 223 5.72 -22.46 3.83
N LYS A 224 5.52 -22.68 5.12
CA LYS A 224 4.46 -22.02 5.91
C LYS A 224 5.09 -21.30 7.08
N ASN A 225 4.59 -20.12 7.40
CA ASN A 225 4.91 -19.43 8.63
C ASN A 225 4.42 -20.28 9.81
N PRO A 226 5.29 -20.69 10.76
CA PRO A 226 4.90 -21.58 11.87
C PRO A 226 3.90 -20.92 12.83
N GLY A 227 3.85 -19.59 12.90
CA GLY A 227 2.94 -18.85 13.78
C GLY A 227 1.54 -18.66 13.22
N THR A 228 1.42 -18.44 11.90
CA THR A 228 0.15 -18.06 11.27
C THR A 228 -0.33 -19.07 10.24
N GLY A 229 0.56 -19.90 9.71
CA GLY A 229 0.27 -20.85 8.64
C GLY A 229 0.27 -20.22 7.24
N ALA A 230 0.47 -18.91 7.12
CA ALA A 230 0.55 -18.22 5.84
C ALA A 230 1.71 -18.73 4.98
N PRO A 231 1.60 -18.70 3.64
CA PRO A 231 2.70 -19.06 2.76
C PRO A 231 3.93 -18.19 3.03
N HIS A 232 5.10 -18.81 3.13
CA HIS A 232 6.35 -18.12 3.41
C HIS A 232 7.42 -18.48 2.38
N VAL A 233 7.98 -17.46 1.75
CA VAL A 233 8.98 -17.59 0.70
C VAL A 233 10.37 -17.64 1.33
N LEU A 234 11.11 -18.69 1.01
CA LEU A 234 12.49 -18.91 1.44
C LEU A 234 13.39 -18.96 0.21
N LEU A 235 14.58 -18.36 0.32
CA LEU A 235 15.61 -18.48 -0.70
C LEU A 235 16.35 -19.81 -0.51
N ALA A 236 16.44 -20.62 -1.60
CA ALA A 236 17.23 -21.83 -1.59
C ALA A 236 18.63 -21.53 -2.12
N HIS A 237 19.67 -21.86 -1.37
CA HIS A 237 21.05 -21.91 -1.81
C HIS A 237 21.33 -23.25 -2.52
N GLU A 238 22.27 -23.25 -3.51
CA GLU A 238 22.92 -24.51 -3.89
C GLU A 238 23.80 -24.93 -2.71
N GLU A 239 23.55 -26.12 -2.16
CA GLU A 239 24.62 -26.86 -1.52
C GLU A 239 25.64 -27.14 -2.61
N GLY A 240 26.82 -26.54 -2.51
CA GLY A 240 27.92 -26.84 -3.40
C GLY A 240 28.11 -28.35 -3.41
N GLY A 241 28.02 -28.98 -4.59
CA GLY A 241 28.28 -30.38 -4.76
C GLY A 241 29.70 -30.68 -4.34
N ASP A 242 29.86 -31.10 -3.10
CA ASP A 242 31.02 -31.79 -2.61
C ASP A 242 30.87 -33.26 -3.04
N GLY A 243 31.74 -33.73 -3.83
CA GLY A 243 31.77 -35.15 -4.07
C GLY A 243 32.46 -35.61 -5.34
N ASP A 244 33.64 -35.11 -5.66
CA ASP A 244 34.62 -35.93 -6.41
C ASP A 244 35.58 -36.58 -5.40
N GLU A 245 35.12 -37.60 -4.70
CA GLU A 245 36.03 -38.62 -4.23
C GLU A 245 36.57 -39.43 -5.41
N LYS A 246 37.66 -38.95 -5.97
CA LYS A 246 38.54 -39.82 -6.75
C LYS A 246 39.33 -40.67 -5.80
N SER A 247 38.84 -41.88 -5.56
CA SER A 247 39.64 -42.99 -5.07
C SER A 247 40.62 -43.42 -6.13
N SER A 248 41.88 -43.29 -5.80
CA SER A 248 42.98 -43.99 -6.51
C SER A 248 43.28 -45.28 -5.78
#